data_ad233826aed29aacd3f261751b70cab8
#
_entry.id   ad233826aed29aacd3f261751b70cab8
#
_cell.length_a   1.000
_cell.length_b   1.000
_cell.length_c   1.000
_cell.angle_alpha   90.00
_cell.angle_beta   90.00
_cell.angle_gamma   90.00
#
_symmetry.space_group_name_H-M   'P 1'
#
loop_
_entity.id
_entity.type
_entity.pdbx_description
1 polymer ?
#
loop_
_entity_poly.entity_id
_entity_poly.type
_entity_poly.pdbx_seq_one_letter_code
_entity_poly.pdbx_strand_id
1 'polypeptide(L)'
;MDDVVILGIESSCDDTSAAVIRNGELLSNVVASQGVHEEYGGVVPELASRAHQQNIVPVVDTALKRAGVERSQLSAVAFTRGPGLMGSLLVGTSFAKGFARSLDLPMIEVNHLQGHILAHFIKQSGEEIEVPQFPFLCLLVSGGNSQ
;
A
#
# COMPACT_ATOMS: atom_id res chain seq x y z
N MET A 1 22.72 -1.51 13.72
CA MET A 1 21.51 -0.72 13.37
C MET A 1 20.36 -1.69 13.35
N ASP A 2 19.30 -1.39 14.06
CA ASP A 2 18.12 -2.26 14.05
C ASP A 2 17.43 -2.16 12.68
N ASP A 3 16.88 -3.28 12.20
CA ASP A 3 16.16 -3.33 10.94
C ASP A 3 14.91 -2.46 11.03
N VAL A 4 14.65 -1.67 9.99
CA VAL A 4 13.43 -0.89 9.83
C VAL A 4 12.49 -1.67 8.92
N VAL A 5 11.41 -2.21 9.50
CA VAL A 5 10.41 -3.00 8.79
C VAL A 5 9.08 -2.26 8.76
N ILE A 6 8.57 -1.97 7.57
CA ILE A 6 7.34 -1.18 7.39
C ILE A 6 6.30 -2.02 6.66
N LEU A 7 5.09 -2.05 7.22
CA LEU A 7 3.90 -2.53 6.53
C LEU A 7 3.23 -1.36 5.82
N GLY A 8 3.10 -1.43 4.50
CA GLY A 8 2.37 -0.46 3.67
C GLY A 8 0.99 -0.99 3.30
N ILE A 9 -0.04 -0.12 3.36
CA ILE A 9 -1.44 -0.43 3.06
C ILE A 9 -1.97 0.57 2.04
N GLU A 10 -2.56 0.06 0.96
CA GLU A 10 -3.17 0.85 -0.11
C GLU A 10 -4.61 0.39 -0.34
N SER A 11 -5.55 1.34 -0.32
CA SER A 11 -6.98 1.12 -0.58
C SER A 11 -7.66 2.31 -1.24
N SER A 12 -6.95 3.07 -2.06
CA SER A 12 -7.44 4.37 -2.56
C SER A 12 -8.54 4.28 -3.62
N CYS A 13 -8.67 3.15 -4.34
CA CYS A 13 -9.65 2.96 -5.40
C CYS A 13 -10.36 1.61 -5.28
N ASP A 14 -10.01 0.63 -6.11
CA ASP A 14 -10.64 -0.69 -6.19
C ASP A 14 -9.74 -1.83 -5.70
N ASP A 15 -8.42 -1.69 -5.80
CA ASP A 15 -7.49 -2.70 -5.33
C ASP A 15 -7.19 -2.55 -3.83
N THR A 16 -7.23 -3.67 -3.10
CA THR A 16 -6.75 -3.76 -1.72
C THR A 16 -5.34 -4.32 -1.75
N SER A 17 -4.36 -3.55 -1.31
CA SER A 17 -2.97 -3.98 -1.35
C SER A 17 -2.26 -3.82 -0.02
N ALA A 18 -1.32 -4.73 0.25
CA ALA A 18 -0.37 -4.61 1.35
C ALA A 18 1.01 -5.09 0.92
N ALA A 19 2.03 -4.39 1.37
CA ALA A 19 3.42 -4.72 1.11
C ALA A 19 4.25 -4.62 2.39
N VAL A 20 5.31 -5.41 2.47
CA VAL A 20 6.28 -5.36 3.56
C VAL A 20 7.63 -5.01 2.98
N ILE A 21 8.26 -3.97 3.53
CA ILE A 21 9.58 -3.48 3.15
C ILE A 21 10.50 -3.55 4.35
N ARG A 22 11.73 -4.05 4.16
CA ARG A 22 12.80 -4.03 5.17
C ARG A 22 13.98 -3.27 4.63
N ASN A 23 14.38 -2.18 5.30
CA ASN A 23 15.54 -1.36 4.92
C ASN A 23 15.54 -0.91 3.45
N GLY A 24 14.33 -0.63 2.89
CA GLY A 24 14.14 -0.24 1.49
C GLY A 24 14.05 -1.41 0.50
N GLU A 25 14.16 -2.66 0.96
CA GLU A 25 13.98 -3.85 0.14
C GLU A 25 12.58 -4.42 0.28
N LEU A 26 11.93 -4.73 -0.85
CA LEU A 26 10.60 -5.33 -0.89
C LEU A 26 10.68 -6.81 -0.51
N LEU A 27 10.01 -7.18 0.57
CA LEU A 27 9.88 -8.58 1.01
C LEU A 27 8.62 -9.24 0.49
N SER A 28 7.53 -8.49 0.37
CA SER A 28 6.26 -8.98 -0.16
C SER A 28 5.42 -7.84 -0.72
N ASN A 29 4.62 -8.16 -1.73
CA ASN A 29 3.57 -7.29 -2.26
C ASN A 29 2.37 -8.16 -2.62
N VAL A 30 1.22 -7.87 -2.01
CA VAL A 30 -0.01 -8.62 -2.19
C VAL A 30 -1.10 -7.67 -2.64
N VAL A 31 -1.75 -7.99 -3.75
CA VAL A 31 -2.83 -7.22 -4.34
C VAL A 31 -4.05 -8.10 -4.49
N ALA A 32 -5.19 -7.65 -4.00
CA ALA A 32 -6.50 -8.25 -4.23
C ALA A 32 -7.33 -7.30 -5.10
N SER A 33 -7.44 -7.62 -6.38
CA SER A 33 -8.21 -6.86 -7.35
C SER A 33 -9.69 -7.23 -7.31
N GLN A 34 -10.55 -6.27 -7.66
CA GLN A 34 -12.01 -6.42 -7.64
C GLN A 34 -12.54 -6.52 -9.06
N GLY A 35 -12.71 -7.74 -9.58
CA GLY A 35 -13.25 -7.99 -10.92
C GLY A 35 -14.72 -7.57 -11.11
N VAL A 36 -15.46 -7.38 -10.02
CA VAL A 36 -16.89 -7.00 -10.07
C VAL A 36 -17.14 -5.67 -10.81
N HIS A 37 -16.17 -4.78 -10.82
CA HIS A 37 -16.32 -3.46 -11.46
C HIS A 37 -16.33 -3.52 -13.00
N GLU A 38 -15.81 -4.59 -13.60
CA GLU A 38 -15.82 -4.79 -15.05
C GLU A 38 -17.25 -4.90 -15.59
N GLU A 39 -18.17 -5.51 -14.83
CA GLU A 39 -19.57 -5.68 -15.19
C GLU A 39 -20.34 -4.34 -15.22
N TYR A 40 -19.85 -3.34 -14.49
CA TYR A 40 -20.49 -2.02 -14.39
C TYR A 40 -19.80 -0.94 -15.24
N GLY A 41 -18.79 -1.30 -16.04
CA GLY A 41 -18.08 -0.37 -16.90
C GLY A 41 -17.22 0.67 -16.16
N GLY A 42 -16.88 0.42 -14.90
CA GLY A 42 -16.05 1.28 -14.07
C GLY A 42 -16.23 1.05 -12.57
N VAL A 43 -15.44 1.73 -11.76
CA VAL A 43 -15.45 1.54 -10.31
C VAL A 43 -16.73 2.07 -9.68
N VAL A 44 -17.42 1.21 -8.93
CA VAL A 44 -18.59 1.56 -8.11
C VAL A 44 -18.10 1.79 -6.67
N PRO A 45 -18.10 3.04 -6.15
CA PRO A 45 -17.42 3.38 -4.88
C PRO A 45 -17.92 2.59 -3.66
N GLU A 46 -19.22 2.32 -3.58
CA GLU A 46 -19.80 1.55 -2.48
C GLU A 46 -19.37 0.09 -2.51
N LEU A 47 -19.32 -0.54 -3.69
CA LEU A 47 -18.86 -1.91 -3.85
C LEU A 47 -17.36 -2.00 -3.54
N ALA A 48 -16.57 -1.00 -3.99
CA ALA A 48 -15.16 -0.92 -3.69
C ALA A 48 -14.89 -0.89 -2.18
N SER A 49 -15.57 -0.01 -1.44
CA SER A 49 -15.37 0.09 0.01
C SER A 49 -15.76 -1.18 0.75
N ARG A 50 -16.84 -1.87 0.35
CA ARG A 50 -17.24 -3.16 0.93
C ARG A 50 -16.22 -4.26 0.66
N ALA A 51 -15.68 -4.32 -0.55
CA ALA A 51 -14.66 -5.30 -0.91
C ALA A 51 -13.36 -5.06 -0.14
N HIS A 52 -12.95 -3.80 0.07
CA HIS A 52 -11.81 -3.47 0.95
C HIS A 52 -12.01 -4.00 2.37
N GLN A 53 -13.22 -3.86 2.95
CA GLN A 53 -13.51 -4.39 4.29
C GLN A 53 -13.32 -5.90 4.38
N GLN A 54 -13.68 -6.63 3.32
CA GLN A 54 -13.52 -8.08 3.26
C GLN A 54 -12.06 -8.50 3.05
N ASN A 55 -11.32 -7.73 2.23
CA ASN A 55 -9.99 -8.11 1.76
C ASN A 55 -8.85 -7.63 2.65
N ILE A 56 -9.03 -6.55 3.42
CA ILE A 56 -7.91 -5.90 4.12
C ILE A 56 -7.18 -6.82 5.10
N VAL A 57 -7.93 -7.60 5.89
CA VAL A 57 -7.33 -8.52 6.87
C VAL A 57 -6.59 -9.67 6.19
N PRO A 58 -7.19 -10.44 5.25
CA PRO A 58 -6.46 -11.52 4.57
C PRO A 58 -5.29 -11.02 3.72
N VAL A 59 -5.38 -9.83 3.12
CA VAL A 59 -4.28 -9.25 2.33
C VAL A 59 -3.09 -8.91 3.23
N VAL A 60 -3.33 -8.26 4.37
CA VAL A 60 -2.27 -7.92 5.33
C VAL A 60 -1.66 -9.19 5.94
N ASP A 61 -2.47 -10.15 6.35
CA ASP A 61 -1.99 -11.43 6.90
C ASP A 61 -1.11 -12.17 5.87
N THR A 62 -1.54 -12.21 4.62
CA THR A 62 -0.77 -12.84 3.53
C THR A 62 0.54 -12.10 3.27
N ALA A 63 0.54 -10.76 3.28
CA ALA A 63 1.74 -9.96 3.08
C ALA A 63 2.79 -10.24 4.16
N LEU A 64 2.39 -10.28 5.43
CA LEU A 64 3.27 -10.60 6.55
C LEU A 64 3.83 -12.03 6.44
N LYS A 65 2.97 -13.02 6.15
CA LYS A 65 3.38 -14.42 5.97
C LYS A 65 4.37 -14.60 4.83
N ARG A 66 4.12 -13.98 3.67
CA ARG A 66 5.03 -14.06 2.51
C ARG A 66 6.36 -13.38 2.78
N ALA A 67 6.35 -12.31 3.55
CA ALA A 67 7.56 -11.61 3.98
C ALA A 67 8.36 -12.39 5.04
N GLY A 68 7.77 -13.40 5.68
CA GLY A 68 8.36 -14.07 6.84
C GLY A 68 8.56 -13.13 8.03
N VAL A 69 7.65 -12.16 8.20
CA VAL A 69 7.73 -11.11 9.22
C VAL A 69 6.63 -11.29 10.26
N GLU A 70 7.02 -11.36 11.51
CA GLU A 70 6.10 -11.33 12.65
C GLU A 70 5.67 -9.89 12.96
N ARG A 71 4.44 -9.72 13.49
CA ARG A 71 3.90 -8.39 13.83
C ARG A 71 4.79 -7.60 14.78
N SER A 72 5.47 -8.31 15.70
CA SER A 72 6.40 -7.72 16.67
C SER A 72 7.68 -7.15 16.06
N GLN A 73 7.98 -7.51 14.81
CA GLN A 73 9.16 -7.03 14.08
C GLN A 73 8.88 -5.74 13.30
N LEU A 74 7.61 -5.32 13.21
CA LEU A 74 7.24 -4.09 12.52
C LEU A 74 7.72 -2.86 13.27
N SER A 75 8.27 -1.90 12.53
CA SER A 75 8.73 -0.60 13.04
C SER A 75 7.69 0.50 12.84
N ALA A 76 6.85 0.39 11.81
CA ALA A 76 5.80 1.34 11.48
C ALA A 76 4.74 0.74 10.57
N VAL A 77 3.58 1.41 10.50
CA VAL A 77 2.52 1.15 9.52
C VAL A 77 2.34 2.37 8.63
N ALA A 78 2.57 2.21 7.33
CA ALA A 78 2.30 3.22 6.32
C ALA A 78 0.94 2.96 5.66
N PHE A 79 0.22 4.03 5.30
CA PHE A 79 -1.07 3.92 4.63
C PHE A 79 -1.30 5.08 3.68
N THR A 80 -2.05 4.83 2.61
CA THR A 80 -2.44 5.88 1.68
C THR A 80 -3.51 6.78 2.29
N ARG A 81 -3.16 8.05 2.46
CA ARG A 81 -4.09 9.09 2.95
C ARG A 81 -5.03 9.58 1.85
N GLY A 82 -4.56 9.63 0.63
CA GLY A 82 -5.26 10.16 -0.55
C GLY A 82 -4.26 10.72 -1.58
N PRO A 83 -4.77 11.19 -2.73
CA PRO A 83 -6.17 11.19 -3.18
C PRO A 83 -6.72 9.80 -3.47
N GLY A 84 -8.06 9.68 -3.49
CA GLY A 84 -8.77 8.45 -3.78
C GLY A 84 -10.25 8.50 -3.40
N LEU A 85 -10.95 7.39 -3.51
CA LEU A 85 -12.35 7.26 -3.12
C LEU A 85 -12.48 7.28 -1.60
N MET A 86 -13.28 8.19 -1.07
CA MET A 86 -13.40 8.43 0.38
C MET A 86 -13.72 7.14 1.17
N GLY A 87 -14.71 6.37 0.73
CA GLY A 87 -15.09 5.13 1.40
C GLY A 87 -13.98 4.09 1.41
N SER A 88 -13.25 3.96 0.30
CA SER A 88 -12.10 3.07 0.15
C SER A 88 -10.94 3.49 1.04
N LEU A 89 -10.57 4.78 1.01
CA LEU A 89 -9.52 5.35 1.87
C LEU A 89 -9.82 5.17 3.36
N LEU A 90 -11.08 5.33 3.77
CA LEU A 90 -11.50 5.15 5.17
C LEU A 90 -11.27 3.72 5.66
N VAL A 91 -11.45 2.71 4.82
CA VAL A 91 -11.19 1.31 5.22
C VAL A 91 -9.70 1.10 5.53
N GLY A 92 -8.81 1.46 4.62
CA GLY A 92 -7.36 1.31 4.82
C GLY A 92 -6.84 2.13 5.99
N THR A 93 -7.26 3.39 6.10
CA THR A 93 -6.87 4.30 7.20
C THR A 93 -7.34 3.78 8.54
N SER A 94 -8.60 3.34 8.66
CA SER A 94 -9.16 2.83 9.91
C SER A 94 -8.49 1.53 10.34
N PHE A 95 -8.23 0.62 9.39
CA PHE A 95 -7.49 -0.59 9.65
C PHE A 95 -6.06 -0.29 10.11
N ALA A 96 -5.33 0.54 9.37
CA ALA A 96 -3.95 0.92 9.70
C ALA A 96 -3.87 1.54 11.11
N LYS A 97 -4.81 2.42 11.45
CA LYS A 97 -4.89 3.04 12.77
C LYS A 97 -5.13 2.04 13.90
N GLY A 98 -6.09 1.15 13.73
CA GLY A 98 -6.38 0.09 14.70
C GLY A 98 -5.20 -0.87 14.88
N PHE A 99 -4.60 -1.29 13.75
CA PHE A 99 -3.47 -2.21 13.73
C PHE A 99 -2.23 -1.59 14.38
N ALA A 100 -1.84 -0.38 13.98
CA ALA A 100 -0.71 0.34 14.56
C ALA A 100 -0.90 0.58 16.06
N ARG A 101 -2.10 1.00 16.47
CA ARG A 101 -2.42 1.24 17.87
C ARG A 101 -2.32 -0.02 18.72
N SER A 102 -2.75 -1.17 18.20
CA SER A 102 -2.69 -2.44 18.92
C SER A 102 -1.27 -2.93 19.19
N LEU A 103 -0.30 -2.45 18.39
CA LEU A 103 1.12 -2.83 18.47
C LEU A 103 2.01 -1.68 19.00
N ASP A 104 1.41 -0.55 19.37
CA ASP A 104 2.10 0.68 19.79
C ASP A 104 3.12 1.18 18.74
N LEU A 105 2.74 1.09 17.46
CA LEU A 105 3.58 1.48 16.33
C LEU A 105 3.24 2.88 15.82
N PRO A 106 4.23 3.64 15.32
CA PRO A 106 3.97 4.89 14.60
C PRO A 106 3.25 4.63 13.27
N MET A 107 2.47 5.62 12.85
CA MET A 107 1.78 5.65 11.55
C MET A 107 2.46 6.64 10.61
N ILE A 108 2.56 6.26 9.34
CA ILE A 108 3.11 7.10 8.27
C ILE A 108 2.02 7.30 7.21
N GLU A 109 1.58 8.54 7.05
CA GLU A 109 0.67 8.90 5.97
C GLU A 109 1.42 9.10 4.65
N VAL A 110 0.91 8.52 3.57
CA VAL A 110 1.51 8.59 2.24
C VAL A 110 0.50 9.16 1.24
N ASN A 111 0.94 10.12 0.43
CA ASN A 111 0.17 10.58 -0.70
C ASN A 111 0.25 9.53 -1.82
N HIS A 112 -0.91 9.15 -2.39
CA HIS A 112 -1.01 8.13 -3.43
C HIS A 112 -0.10 8.42 -4.65
N LEU A 113 -0.07 9.67 -5.12
CA LEU A 113 0.74 10.06 -6.27
C LEU A 113 2.24 10.07 -5.96
N GLN A 114 2.61 10.47 -4.74
CA GLN A 114 4.00 10.34 -4.28
C GLN A 114 4.41 8.87 -4.16
N GLY A 115 3.49 7.99 -3.78
CA GLY A 115 3.71 6.55 -3.75
C GLY A 115 4.10 6.00 -5.12
N HIS A 116 3.44 6.45 -6.20
CA HIS A 116 3.81 6.07 -7.57
C HIS A 116 5.24 6.49 -7.93
N ILE A 117 5.66 7.70 -7.53
CA ILE A 117 7.02 8.19 -7.77
C ILE A 117 8.04 7.39 -6.95
N LEU A 118 7.77 7.20 -5.66
CA LEU A 118 8.66 6.53 -4.73
C LEU A 118 8.81 5.03 -5.00
N ALA A 119 7.85 4.42 -5.70
CA ALA A 119 7.93 3.01 -6.11
C ALA A 119 9.19 2.71 -6.95
N HIS A 120 9.72 3.69 -7.68
CA HIS A 120 10.96 3.56 -8.46
C HIS A 120 12.23 3.44 -7.61
N PHE A 121 12.15 3.70 -6.32
CA PHE A 121 13.27 3.61 -5.37
C PHE A 121 13.26 2.30 -4.56
N ILE A 122 12.23 1.47 -4.72
CA ILE A 122 12.09 0.21 -3.99
C ILE A 122 13.02 -0.83 -4.61
N LYS A 123 13.90 -1.40 -3.80
CA LYS A 123 14.78 -2.49 -4.21
C LYS A 123 14.03 -3.82 -4.15
N GLN A 124 14.18 -4.63 -5.18
CA GLN A 124 13.72 -6.01 -5.18
C GLN A 124 14.91 -6.94 -4.92
N SER A 125 14.69 -8.01 -4.15
CA SER A 125 15.76 -8.92 -3.77
C SER A 125 16.36 -9.59 -5.02
N GLY A 126 17.68 -9.45 -5.19
CA GLY A 126 18.42 -10.04 -6.31
C GLY A 126 18.38 -9.23 -7.61
N GLU A 127 17.77 -8.06 -7.64
CA GLU A 127 17.77 -7.15 -8.81
C GLU A 127 18.64 -5.93 -8.55
N GLU A 128 19.55 -5.63 -9.49
CA GLU A 128 20.18 -4.31 -9.56
C GLU A 128 19.22 -3.37 -10.31
N ILE A 129 18.55 -2.50 -9.55
CA ILE A 129 17.73 -1.44 -10.13
C ILE A 129 18.52 -0.15 -10.23
N GLU A 130 18.46 0.48 -11.39
CA GLU A 130 18.91 1.87 -11.55
C GLU A 130 17.92 2.79 -10.83
N VAL A 131 18.33 3.31 -9.69
CA VAL A 131 17.53 4.28 -8.93
C VAL A 131 17.67 5.66 -9.58
N PRO A 132 16.54 6.39 -9.82
CA PRO A 132 16.61 7.74 -10.38
C PRO A 132 17.51 8.65 -9.55
N GLN A 133 18.40 9.40 -10.23
CA GLN A 133 19.28 10.37 -9.56
C GLN A 133 18.65 11.76 -9.57
N PHE A 134 18.73 12.46 -8.44
CA PHE A 134 18.21 13.82 -8.35
C PHE A 134 19.14 14.85 -9.01
N PRO A 135 18.56 15.86 -9.73
CA PRO A 135 17.14 16.05 -10.03
C PRO A 135 16.68 15.18 -11.21
N PHE A 136 15.41 14.72 -11.19
CA PHE A 136 14.79 14.00 -12.31
C PHE A 136 13.38 14.54 -12.61
N LEU A 137 12.90 14.32 -13.85
CA LEU A 137 11.52 14.58 -14.24
C LEU A 137 10.71 13.29 -14.09
N CYS A 138 9.56 13.41 -13.46
CA CYS A 138 8.60 12.32 -13.35
C CYS A 138 7.30 12.71 -14.05
N LEU A 139 6.93 11.99 -15.09
CA LEU A 139 5.62 12.10 -15.74
C LEU A 139 4.70 11.01 -15.19
N LEU A 140 3.68 11.42 -14.43
CA LEU A 140 2.64 10.53 -13.94
C LEU A 140 1.43 10.61 -14.88
N VAL A 141 1.11 9.49 -15.54
CA VAL A 141 -0.06 9.35 -16.42
C VAL A 141 -0.89 8.17 -15.96
N SER A 142 -2.12 8.42 -15.54
CA SER A 142 -3.06 7.39 -15.14
C SER A 142 -4.46 7.72 -15.66
N GLY A 143 -5.41 6.77 -15.61
CA GLY A 143 -6.78 6.98 -16.08
C GLY A 143 -7.52 8.16 -15.44
N GLY A 144 -7.17 8.54 -14.22
CA GLY A 144 -7.78 9.64 -13.48
C GLY A 144 -6.88 10.84 -13.20
N ASN A 145 -5.57 10.72 -13.39
CA ASN A 145 -4.60 11.76 -13.07
C ASN A 145 -3.49 11.86 -14.13
N SER A 146 -3.10 13.07 -14.45
CA SER A 146 -1.93 13.38 -15.29
C SER A 146 -1.22 14.58 -14.70
N GLN A 147 0.03 14.42 -14.26
CA GLN A 147 0.87 15.47 -13.65
C GLN A 147 2.32 15.36 -14.10
#